data_f6a18ac97c89335666abb27afa8524af
#
_entry.id   f6a18ac97c89335666abb27afa8524af
#
_cell.length_a   1.000
_cell.length_b   1.000
_cell.length_c   1.000
_cell.angle_alpha   90.00
_cell.angle_beta   90.00
_cell.angle_gamma   90.00
#
_symmetry.space_group_name_H-M   'P 1'
#
loop_
_entity.id
_entity.type
_entity.pdbx_description
1 polymer ?
#
loop_
_entity_poly.entity_id
_entity_poly.type
_entity_poly.pdbx_seq_one_letter_code
_entity_poly.pdbx_strand_id
1 'polypeptide(L)'
;ELGAVGIRVNAIAPGPVDTAMAKAVHSTAIRADYHDAIPLNRYGTEDEIADAVVFLCSPAASYINGQTIAVDGGFDATGIGLPSLRACD
;
A
#
# COMPACT_ATOMS: atom_id res chain seq x y z
N GLU A 1 15.54 19.19 -7.52
CA GLU A 1 15.50 20.43 -8.27
C GLU A 1 14.39 21.36 -7.78
N LEU A 2 13.17 20.86 -7.73
CA LEU A 2 12.02 21.65 -7.29
C LEU A 2 12.05 21.97 -5.79
N GLY A 3 12.77 21.20 -4.99
CA GLY A 3 12.93 21.46 -3.57
C GLY A 3 13.53 22.83 -3.29
N ALA A 4 14.38 23.33 -4.19
CA ALA A 4 15.00 24.66 -4.04
C ALA A 4 13.96 25.78 -4.04
N VAL A 5 12.77 25.54 -4.59
CA VAL A 5 11.67 26.51 -4.62
C VAL A 5 10.49 26.08 -3.72
N GLY A 6 10.73 25.16 -2.80
CA GLY A 6 9.75 24.76 -1.81
C GLY A 6 8.70 23.75 -2.29
N ILE A 7 8.96 23.06 -3.40
CA ILE A 7 8.05 22.05 -3.90
C ILE A 7 8.56 20.66 -3.51
N ARG A 8 7.72 19.88 -2.87
CA ARG A 8 8.00 18.48 -2.55
C ARG A 8 7.35 17.57 -3.59
N VAL A 9 8.04 16.49 -3.94
CA VAL A 9 7.53 15.48 -4.87
C VAL A 9 7.77 14.11 -4.26
N ASN A 10 6.71 13.36 -4.06
CA ASN A 10 6.75 12.00 -3.54
C ASN A 10 5.88 11.09 -4.39
N ALA A 11 6.03 9.81 -4.21
CA ALA A 11 5.25 8.80 -4.93
C ALA A 11 4.63 7.81 -3.94
N ILE A 12 3.47 7.29 -4.29
CA ILE A 12 2.83 6.17 -3.59
C ILE A 12 2.99 4.92 -4.46
N ALA A 13 3.38 3.82 -3.84
CA ALA A 13 3.41 2.51 -4.47
C ALA A 13 2.36 1.63 -3.79
N PRO A 14 1.13 1.56 -4.32
CA PRO A 14 0.08 0.74 -3.74
C PRO A 14 0.36 -0.74 -3.91
N GLY A 15 -0.03 -1.55 -2.91
CA GLY A 15 -0.15 -2.98 -3.08
C GLY A 15 -1.51 -3.34 -3.73
N PRO A 16 -1.94 -4.61 -3.60
CA PRO A 16 -3.27 -4.99 -4.07
C PRO A 16 -4.35 -4.19 -3.35
N VAL A 17 -5.17 -3.50 -4.13
CA VAL A 17 -6.25 -2.64 -3.64
C VAL A 17 -7.58 -3.21 -4.14
N ASP A 18 -8.58 -3.21 -3.28
CA ASP A 18 -9.89 -3.76 -3.57
C ASP A 18 -10.73 -2.78 -4.40
N THR A 19 -10.33 -2.62 -5.65
CA THR A 19 -11.00 -1.78 -6.64
C THR A 19 -12.07 -2.58 -7.39
N ALA A 20 -12.92 -1.88 -8.13
CA ALA A 20 -13.88 -2.53 -9.02
C ALA A 20 -13.17 -3.42 -10.06
N MET A 21 -12.03 -2.98 -10.58
CA MET A 21 -11.23 -3.77 -11.53
C MET A 21 -10.70 -5.05 -10.87
N ALA A 22 -10.14 -4.97 -9.66
CA ALA A 22 -9.64 -6.14 -8.96
C ALA A 22 -10.77 -7.13 -8.67
N LYS A 23 -11.93 -6.65 -8.26
CA LYS A 23 -13.11 -7.50 -8.05
C LYS A 23 -13.55 -8.20 -9.33
N ALA A 24 -13.42 -7.55 -10.48
CA ALA A 24 -13.83 -8.09 -11.76
C ALA A 24 -12.86 -9.16 -12.31
N VAL A 25 -11.54 -9.01 -12.06
CA VAL A 25 -10.52 -9.85 -12.69
C VAL A 25 -9.85 -10.86 -11.73
N HIS A 26 -9.90 -10.63 -10.43
CA HIS A 26 -9.31 -11.53 -9.45
C HIS A 26 -10.33 -12.59 -9.02
N SER A 27 -10.03 -13.86 -9.31
CA SER A 27 -10.82 -14.99 -8.82
C SER A 27 -10.63 -15.16 -7.30
N THR A 28 -11.48 -15.97 -6.67
CA THR A 28 -11.33 -16.32 -5.26
C THR A 28 -9.96 -16.94 -4.98
N ALA A 29 -9.46 -17.79 -5.88
CA ALA A 29 -8.15 -18.41 -5.73
C ALA A 29 -7.03 -17.37 -5.82
N ILE A 30 -7.08 -16.44 -6.76
CA ILE A 30 -6.10 -15.37 -6.90
C ILE A 30 -6.12 -14.48 -5.66
N ARG A 31 -7.30 -14.12 -5.16
CA ARG A 31 -7.42 -13.29 -3.96
C ARG A 31 -6.83 -14.00 -2.73
N ALA A 32 -7.04 -15.29 -2.61
CA ALA A 32 -6.45 -16.08 -1.52
C ALA A 32 -4.92 -16.08 -1.58
N ASP A 33 -4.35 -16.22 -2.77
CA ASP A 33 -2.90 -16.17 -2.95
C ASP A 33 -2.33 -14.82 -2.55
N TYR A 34 -2.96 -13.72 -2.93
CA TYR A 34 -2.53 -12.39 -2.50
C TYR A 34 -2.67 -12.21 -0.99
N HIS A 35 -3.78 -12.68 -0.40
CA HIS A 35 -3.96 -12.58 1.05
C HIS A 35 -2.84 -13.29 1.80
N ASP A 36 -2.43 -14.46 1.34
CA ASP A 36 -1.34 -15.21 1.96
C ASP A 36 0.01 -14.49 1.83
N ALA A 37 0.22 -13.82 0.72
CA ALA A 37 1.47 -13.08 0.47
C ALA A 37 1.54 -11.74 1.20
N ILE A 38 0.41 -11.17 1.58
CA ILE A 38 0.37 -9.86 2.26
C ILE A 38 0.37 -10.08 3.77
N PRO A 39 1.36 -9.55 4.52
CA PRO A 39 1.40 -9.70 5.98
C PRO A 39 0.11 -9.31 6.70
N LEU A 40 -0.57 -8.22 6.26
CA LEU A 40 -1.85 -7.85 6.85
C LEU A 40 -3.02 -8.74 6.41
N ASN A 41 -2.77 -9.70 5.50
CA ASN A 41 -3.72 -10.73 5.08
C ASN A 41 -5.02 -10.19 4.47
N ARG A 42 -4.94 -9.07 3.79
CA ARG A 42 -6.07 -8.48 3.10
C ARG A 42 -5.62 -7.49 2.03
N TYR A 43 -6.50 -7.18 1.09
CA TYR A 43 -6.30 -6.06 0.19
C TYR A 43 -6.45 -4.74 0.95
N GLY A 44 -5.79 -3.71 0.48
CA GLY A 44 -6.04 -2.35 0.93
C GLY A 44 -7.36 -1.82 0.39
N THR A 45 -7.89 -0.80 1.02
CA THR A 45 -9.04 -0.06 0.51
C THR A 45 -8.58 1.15 -0.28
N GLU A 46 -9.45 1.65 -1.16
CA GLU A 46 -9.18 2.88 -1.89
C GLU A 46 -8.95 4.06 -0.94
N ASP A 47 -9.70 4.11 0.16
CA ASP A 47 -9.55 5.16 1.18
C ASP A 47 -8.18 5.09 1.87
N GLU A 48 -7.66 3.90 2.12
CA GLU A 48 -6.34 3.75 2.73
C GLU A 48 -5.23 4.32 1.83
N ILE A 49 -5.35 4.13 0.53
CA ILE A 49 -4.41 4.73 -0.42
C ILE A 49 -4.59 6.24 -0.47
N ALA A 50 -5.84 6.72 -0.52
CA ALA A 50 -6.13 8.15 -0.53
C ALA A 50 -5.62 8.85 0.73
N ASP A 51 -5.76 8.22 1.90
CA ASP A 51 -5.27 8.78 3.16
C ASP A 51 -3.75 8.99 3.15
N ALA A 52 -3.01 8.06 2.56
CA ALA A 52 -1.56 8.20 2.40
C ALA A 52 -1.20 9.37 1.49
N VAL A 53 -1.93 9.55 0.39
CA VAL A 53 -1.73 10.68 -0.53
C VAL A 53 -2.02 12.00 0.19
N VAL A 54 -3.13 12.10 0.90
CA VAL A 54 -3.51 13.30 1.64
C VAL A 54 -2.45 13.64 2.70
N PHE A 55 -1.95 12.65 3.42
CA PHE A 55 -0.88 12.86 4.39
C PHE A 55 0.36 13.47 3.72
N LEU A 56 0.81 12.90 2.61
CA LEU A 56 2.01 13.40 1.91
C LEU A 56 1.81 14.82 1.36
N CYS A 57 0.59 15.21 1.05
CA CYS A 57 0.27 16.56 0.58
C CYS A 57 0.06 17.55 1.73
N SER A 58 0.06 17.09 2.97
CA SER A 58 -0.25 17.93 4.13
C SER A 58 1.00 18.53 4.77
N PRO A 59 0.85 19.57 5.61
CA PRO A 59 1.96 20.12 6.38
C PRO A 59 2.63 19.12 7.32
N ALA A 60 1.91 18.06 7.73
CA ALA A 60 2.47 17.01 8.57
C ALA A 60 3.62 16.26 7.87
N ALA A 61 3.67 16.27 6.54
CA ALA A 61 4.72 15.66 5.74
C ALA A 61 5.73 16.68 5.20
N SER A 62 5.87 17.83 5.84
CA SER A 62 6.62 18.97 5.30
C SER A 62 8.11 18.70 5.08
N TYR A 63 8.67 17.69 5.71
CA TYR A 63 10.09 17.32 5.53
C TYR A 63 10.28 16.03 4.73
N ILE A 64 9.20 15.47 4.16
CA ILE A 64 9.24 14.27 3.31
C ILE A 64 9.32 14.73 1.86
N ASN A 65 10.40 14.39 1.18
CA ASN A 65 10.62 14.79 -0.21
C ASN A 65 11.43 13.72 -0.93
N GLY A 66 11.07 13.43 -2.17
CA GLY A 66 11.80 12.49 -3.01
C GLY A 66 11.62 11.03 -2.61
N GLN A 67 10.56 10.68 -1.88
CA GLN A 67 10.35 9.33 -1.38
C GLN A 67 9.26 8.60 -2.16
N THR A 68 9.42 7.29 -2.25
CA THR A 68 8.37 6.39 -2.68
C THR A 68 7.89 5.62 -1.45
N ILE A 69 6.62 5.76 -1.12
CA ILE A 69 6.03 5.14 0.06
C ILE A 69 5.18 3.95 -0.38
N ALA A 70 5.56 2.75 0.05
CA ALA A 70 4.76 1.56 -0.17
C ALA A 70 3.56 1.56 0.78
N VAL A 71 2.36 1.37 0.21
CA VAL A 71 1.11 1.29 0.97
C VAL A 71 0.46 -0.03 0.57
N ASP A 72 0.90 -1.13 1.17
CA ASP A 72 0.74 -2.46 0.61
C ASP A 72 0.54 -3.57 1.65
N GLY A 73 0.26 -3.20 2.88
CA GLY A 73 0.08 -4.19 3.95
C GLY A 73 1.34 -4.97 4.33
N GLY A 74 2.50 -4.51 3.90
CA GLY A 74 3.79 -5.14 4.17
C GLY A 74 4.30 -6.04 3.04
N PHE A 75 3.58 -6.12 1.93
CA PHE A 75 3.92 -7.00 0.80
C PHE A 75 5.37 -6.80 0.32
N ASP A 76 5.77 -5.56 0.09
CA ASP A 76 7.09 -5.24 -0.44
C ASP A 76 8.22 -5.49 0.59
N ALA A 77 7.91 -5.33 1.86
CA ALA A 77 8.91 -5.42 2.93
C ALA A 77 9.39 -6.85 3.16
N THR A 78 8.51 -7.84 3.04
CA THR A 78 8.84 -9.23 3.36
C THR A 78 8.81 -10.14 2.14
N GLY A 79 8.03 -9.78 1.13
CA GLY A 79 7.77 -10.62 -0.03
C GLY A 79 6.95 -11.87 0.25
N ILE A 80 6.68 -12.16 1.51
CA ILE A 80 5.85 -13.30 1.92
C ILE A 80 5.04 -12.96 3.16
N GLY A 81 3.83 -13.51 3.26
CA GLY A 81 3.10 -13.57 4.50
C GLY A 81 3.54 -14.79 5.30
N LEU A 82 2.99 -14.94 6.48
CA LEU A 82 3.22 -16.12 7.31
C LEU A 82 1.85 -16.65 7.77
N PRO A 83 1.12 -17.32 6.87
CA PRO A 83 -0.26 -17.76 7.16
C PRO A 83 -0.36 -18.63 8.42
N SER A 84 0.66 -19.43 8.70
CA SER A 84 0.68 -20.29 9.88
C SER A 84 0.69 -19.52 11.18
N LEU A 85 1.25 -18.31 11.21
CA LEU A 85 1.20 -17.47 12.41
C LEU A 85 -0.22 -16.98 12.68
N ARG A 86 -0.96 -16.69 11.63
CA ARG A 86 -2.37 -16.29 11.75
C ARG A 86 -3.24 -17.43 12.23
N ALA A 87 -2.90 -18.67 11.88
CA ALA A 87 -3.64 -19.86 12.29
C ALA A 87 -3.37 -20.29 13.73
N CYS A 88 -2.33 -19.76 14.38
CA CYS A 88 -1.95 -20.11 15.75
C CYS A 88 -2.75 -19.37 16.84
N ASP A 89 -3.66 -18.51 16.47
CA ASP A 89 -4.48 -17.76 17.43
C ASP A 89 -5.61 -18.63 18.06
#